data_559a2094b0243b2887c095f249d34261
#
_entry.id   559a2094b0243b2887c095f249d34261
#
_cell.length_a   1.000
_cell.length_b   1.000
_cell.length_c   1.000
_cell.angle_alpha   90.00
_cell.angle_beta   90.00
_cell.angle_gamma   90.00
#
_symmetry.space_group_name_H-M   'P 1'
#
loop_
_entity.id
_entity.type
_entity.pdbx_description
1 polymer ?
#
loop_
_entity_poly.entity_id
_entity_poly.type
_entity_poly.pdbx_seq_one_letter_code
_entity_poly.pdbx_strand_id
1 'polypeptide(L)'
;VNAERVENLKKGIIPIYEPGLTPLVQANVEAGRLQFTTDAELGVKHGRIQFIAVGTPPDEDGSADLQYVLAVAKTIATHMEEHRIIVDKSTVPVGTADKVSECVASVLAERGVAIPFDVVSNPEFLKEGAAVADCQKPDRIIIGTDSPAVEEKMRELYAPFNRNHERLIVMDVRSAELTKYAANCMLATKISFMNEIANLAERLGADVEKVRQGIGSDPRIGYSFIYPGCGYGGS
;
A
#
# COMPACT_ATOMS: atom_id res chain seq x y z
N VAL A 1 -11.22 10.21 -11.84
CA VAL A 1 -10.02 9.86 -12.63
C VAL A 1 -9.49 11.10 -13.33
N ASN A 2 -8.17 11.34 -13.27
CA ASN A 2 -7.55 12.49 -13.96
C ASN A 2 -7.22 12.11 -15.40
N ALA A 3 -8.00 12.64 -16.35
CA ALA A 3 -7.85 12.34 -17.78
C ALA A 3 -6.50 12.82 -18.35
N GLU A 4 -6.02 14.00 -17.96
CA GLU A 4 -4.73 14.52 -18.39
C GLU A 4 -3.57 13.61 -17.95
N ARG A 5 -3.62 13.12 -16.69
CA ARG A 5 -2.62 12.16 -16.18
C ARG A 5 -2.62 10.87 -16.99
N VAL A 6 -3.80 10.34 -17.34
CA VAL A 6 -3.92 9.14 -18.18
C VAL A 6 -3.35 9.35 -19.57
N GLU A 7 -3.63 10.50 -20.21
CA GLU A 7 -3.07 10.83 -21.51
C GLU A 7 -1.54 10.99 -21.47
N ASN A 8 -1.00 11.57 -20.40
CA ASN A 8 0.45 11.65 -20.18
C ASN A 8 1.07 10.27 -20.01
N LEU A 9 0.46 9.40 -19.21
CA LEU A 9 0.91 8.02 -19.01
C LEU A 9 0.91 7.22 -20.33
N LYS A 10 -0.10 7.38 -21.18
CA LYS A 10 -0.14 6.77 -22.52
C LYS A 10 1.02 7.22 -23.40
N LYS A 11 1.53 8.44 -23.20
CA LYS A 11 2.70 9.00 -23.88
C LYS A 11 4.04 8.61 -23.21
N GLY A 12 4.01 7.79 -22.16
CA GLY A 12 5.20 7.39 -21.38
C GLY A 12 5.71 8.47 -20.44
N ILE A 13 4.92 9.52 -20.17
CA ILE A 13 5.23 10.58 -19.22
C ILE A 13 4.74 10.15 -17.83
N ILE A 14 5.67 9.81 -16.95
CA ILE A 14 5.36 9.35 -15.60
C ILE A 14 5.27 10.56 -14.65
N PRO A 15 4.19 10.72 -13.86
CA PRO A 15 3.94 11.91 -13.05
C PRO A 15 4.78 11.99 -11.76
N ILE A 16 5.52 10.94 -11.44
CA ILE A 16 6.39 10.85 -10.27
C ILE A 16 7.78 10.41 -10.69
N TYR A 17 8.79 10.87 -9.98
CA TYR A 17 10.15 10.37 -10.15
C TYR A 17 10.41 9.23 -9.17
N GLU A 18 10.69 8.06 -9.72
CA GLU A 18 11.15 6.90 -8.94
C GLU A 18 12.23 6.18 -9.77
N PRO A 19 13.42 5.91 -9.21
CA PRO A 19 14.50 5.24 -9.94
C PRO A 19 14.06 3.92 -10.56
N GLY A 20 14.24 3.79 -11.89
CA GLY A 20 13.88 2.59 -12.64
C GLY A 20 12.40 2.47 -13.06
N LEU A 21 11.50 3.35 -12.60
CA LEU A 21 10.08 3.25 -12.91
C LEU A 21 9.77 3.55 -14.38
N THR A 22 10.31 4.62 -14.93
CA THR A 22 10.03 5.03 -16.31
C THR A 22 10.34 3.93 -17.33
N PRO A 23 11.56 3.36 -17.40
CA PRO A 23 11.85 2.28 -18.35
C PRO A 23 10.99 1.03 -18.10
N LEU A 24 10.65 0.72 -16.86
CA LEU A 24 9.79 -0.42 -16.53
C LEU A 24 8.37 -0.22 -17.10
N VAL A 25 7.79 0.97 -16.93
CA VAL A 25 6.46 1.30 -17.46
C VAL A 25 6.47 1.26 -18.99
N GLN A 26 7.44 1.92 -19.63
CA GLN A 26 7.55 1.97 -21.09
C GLN A 26 7.66 0.58 -21.71
N ALA A 27 8.54 -0.28 -21.18
CA ALA A 27 8.71 -1.65 -21.66
C ALA A 27 7.44 -2.50 -21.52
N ASN A 28 6.62 -2.28 -20.47
CA ASN A 28 5.37 -3.02 -20.28
C ASN A 28 4.24 -2.48 -21.16
N VAL A 29 4.23 -1.19 -21.46
CA VAL A 29 3.29 -0.59 -22.44
C VAL A 29 3.60 -1.10 -23.85
N GLU A 30 4.86 -1.06 -24.29
CA GLU A 30 5.30 -1.58 -25.60
C GLU A 30 4.97 -3.07 -25.78
N ALA A 31 5.12 -3.85 -24.72
CA ALA A 31 4.80 -5.28 -24.73
C ALA A 31 3.29 -5.60 -24.59
N GLY A 32 2.42 -4.58 -24.51
CA GLY A 32 0.97 -4.73 -24.36
C GLY A 32 0.51 -5.28 -23.02
N ARG A 33 1.38 -5.32 -22.00
CA ARG A 33 1.06 -5.83 -20.66
C ARG A 33 0.49 -4.76 -19.74
N LEU A 34 0.69 -3.48 -20.06
CA LEU A 34 0.22 -2.34 -19.27
C LEU A 34 -0.56 -1.38 -20.15
N GLN A 35 -1.77 -1.04 -19.72
CA GLN A 35 -2.64 -0.10 -20.38
C GLN A 35 -3.18 0.92 -19.38
N PHE A 36 -3.47 2.14 -19.86
CA PHE A 36 -4.04 3.21 -19.07
C PHE A 36 -5.38 3.64 -19.66
N THR A 37 -6.41 3.73 -18.82
CA THR A 37 -7.74 4.13 -19.27
C THR A 37 -8.44 4.99 -18.22
N THR A 38 -9.35 5.83 -18.64
CA THR A 38 -10.34 6.51 -17.81
C THR A 38 -11.67 5.76 -17.76
N ASP A 39 -11.81 4.74 -18.61
CA ASP A 39 -13.00 3.90 -18.68
C ASP A 39 -12.98 2.87 -17.55
N ALA A 40 -13.82 3.12 -16.55
CA ALA A 40 -13.90 2.28 -15.37
C ALA A 40 -14.51 0.91 -15.68
N GLU A 41 -15.48 0.83 -16.58
CA GLU A 41 -16.10 -0.42 -17.00
C GLU A 41 -15.08 -1.34 -17.66
N LEU A 42 -14.29 -0.80 -18.59
CA LEU A 42 -13.19 -1.53 -19.23
C LEU A 42 -12.19 -2.03 -18.20
N GLY A 43 -11.80 -1.18 -17.23
CA GLY A 43 -10.87 -1.54 -16.16
C GLY A 43 -11.38 -2.68 -15.30
N VAL A 44 -12.64 -2.64 -14.88
CA VAL A 44 -13.26 -3.67 -14.03
C VAL A 44 -13.45 -4.98 -14.79
N LYS A 45 -13.82 -4.94 -16.06
CA LYS A 45 -13.98 -6.15 -16.91
C LYS A 45 -12.64 -6.80 -17.25
N HIS A 46 -11.54 -6.03 -17.29
CA HIS A 46 -10.22 -6.53 -17.67
C HIS A 46 -9.63 -7.53 -16.67
N GLY A 47 -9.69 -7.26 -15.37
CA GLY A 47 -8.97 -8.02 -14.35
C GLY A 47 -9.86 -8.71 -13.33
N ARG A 48 -9.52 -9.94 -12.95
CA ARG A 48 -10.20 -10.66 -11.86
C ARG A 48 -9.79 -10.15 -10.48
N ILE A 49 -8.57 -9.60 -10.37
CA ILE A 49 -8.02 -9.01 -9.15
C ILE A 49 -8.00 -7.50 -9.37
N GLN A 50 -8.73 -6.79 -8.52
CA GLN A 50 -8.93 -5.34 -8.60
C GLN A 50 -8.21 -4.65 -7.44
N PHE A 51 -7.12 -3.93 -7.71
CA PHE A 51 -6.37 -3.21 -6.68
C PHE A 51 -6.94 -1.81 -6.47
N ILE A 52 -7.32 -1.50 -5.24
CA ILE A 52 -7.62 -0.16 -4.78
C ILE A 52 -6.30 0.45 -4.29
N ALA A 53 -5.73 1.36 -5.08
CA ALA A 53 -4.47 2.03 -4.80
C ALA A 53 -4.63 3.55 -4.97
N VAL A 54 -5.46 4.12 -4.12
CA VAL A 54 -5.79 5.56 -4.11
C VAL A 54 -5.20 6.24 -2.89
N GLY A 55 -5.03 7.57 -2.97
CA GLY A 55 -4.61 8.35 -1.81
C GLY A 55 -5.70 8.35 -0.73
N THR A 56 -5.26 8.35 0.52
CA THR A 56 -6.10 8.45 1.72
C THR A 56 -5.61 9.64 2.55
N PRO A 57 -5.86 10.88 2.10
CA PRO A 57 -5.41 12.07 2.82
C PRO A 57 -6.05 12.12 4.21
N PRO A 58 -5.41 12.79 5.18
CA PRO A 58 -6.03 13.01 6.47
C PRO A 58 -7.24 13.94 6.32
N ASP A 59 -8.32 13.63 7.03
CA ASP A 59 -9.47 14.50 7.21
C ASP A 59 -9.17 15.57 8.28
N GLU A 60 -10.07 16.53 8.50
CA GLU A 60 -9.92 17.62 9.45
C GLU A 60 -9.67 17.17 10.89
N ASP A 61 -10.20 16.01 11.26
CA ASP A 61 -10.02 15.39 12.59
C ASP A 61 -8.76 14.48 12.68
N GLY A 62 -7.98 14.39 11.59
CA GLY A 62 -6.79 13.54 11.48
C GLY A 62 -7.09 12.08 11.14
N SER A 63 -8.34 11.69 10.94
CA SER A 63 -8.70 10.38 10.42
C SER A 63 -8.37 10.27 8.91
N ALA A 64 -8.24 9.04 8.40
CA ALA A 64 -8.04 8.85 6.97
C ALA A 64 -9.36 9.02 6.21
N ASP A 65 -9.36 9.88 5.19
CA ASP A 65 -10.50 10.04 4.30
C ASP A 65 -10.65 8.80 3.39
N LEU A 66 -11.71 8.05 3.60
CA LEU A 66 -12.01 6.82 2.84
C LEU A 66 -12.91 7.04 1.62
N GLN A 67 -13.31 8.28 1.32
CA GLN A 67 -14.23 8.55 0.22
C GLN A 67 -13.72 8.01 -1.12
N TYR A 68 -12.42 8.10 -1.38
CA TYR A 68 -11.83 7.61 -2.63
C TYR A 68 -11.79 6.08 -2.69
N VAL A 69 -11.51 5.42 -1.57
CA VAL A 69 -11.53 3.95 -1.47
C VAL A 69 -12.94 3.42 -1.73
N LEU A 70 -13.93 3.99 -1.06
CA LEU A 70 -15.34 3.60 -1.23
C LEU A 70 -15.89 3.95 -2.62
N ALA A 71 -15.45 5.05 -3.22
CA ALA A 71 -15.83 5.40 -4.60
C ALA A 71 -15.30 4.37 -5.61
N VAL A 72 -14.07 3.86 -5.43
CA VAL A 72 -13.53 2.78 -6.28
C VAL A 72 -14.28 1.47 -6.02
N ALA A 73 -14.54 1.11 -4.77
CA ALA A 73 -15.33 -0.07 -4.41
C ALA A 73 -16.73 -0.05 -5.05
N LYS A 74 -17.41 1.10 -4.97
CA LYS A 74 -18.69 1.33 -5.64
C LYS A 74 -18.58 1.16 -7.16
N THR A 75 -17.53 1.71 -7.76
CA THR A 75 -17.29 1.60 -9.21
C THR A 75 -17.08 0.15 -9.64
N ILE A 76 -16.28 -0.62 -8.88
CA ILE A 76 -16.08 -2.05 -9.13
C ILE A 76 -17.42 -2.79 -9.06
N ALA A 77 -18.19 -2.58 -7.99
CA ALA A 77 -19.49 -3.21 -7.80
C ALA A 77 -20.51 -2.83 -8.86
N THR A 78 -20.43 -1.62 -9.43
CA THR A 78 -21.33 -1.16 -10.51
C THR A 78 -21.09 -1.93 -11.81
N HIS A 79 -19.84 -2.26 -12.13
CA HIS A 79 -19.48 -2.81 -13.43
C HIS A 79 -19.09 -4.30 -13.41
N MET A 80 -18.90 -4.91 -12.23
CA MET A 80 -18.57 -6.33 -12.16
C MET A 80 -19.75 -7.21 -12.58
N GLU A 81 -19.45 -8.24 -13.38
CA GLU A 81 -20.42 -9.21 -13.91
C GLU A 81 -20.11 -10.64 -13.44
N GLU A 82 -18.93 -10.86 -12.87
CA GLU A 82 -18.47 -12.14 -12.34
C GLU A 82 -17.64 -11.91 -11.07
N HIS A 83 -17.24 -12.99 -10.40
CA HIS A 83 -16.41 -12.94 -9.19
C HIS A 83 -15.19 -12.03 -9.34
N ARG A 84 -14.98 -11.18 -8.37
CA ARG A 84 -13.80 -10.30 -8.25
C ARG A 84 -13.17 -10.44 -6.87
N ILE A 85 -11.84 -10.43 -6.86
CA ILE A 85 -11.03 -10.25 -5.66
C ILE A 85 -10.67 -8.76 -5.60
N ILE A 86 -11.20 -8.06 -4.61
CA ILE A 86 -10.98 -6.63 -4.40
C ILE A 86 -9.88 -6.48 -3.37
N VAL A 87 -8.75 -5.93 -3.77
CA VAL A 87 -7.55 -5.84 -2.94
C VAL A 87 -7.35 -4.39 -2.51
N ASP A 88 -7.50 -4.13 -1.22
CA ASP A 88 -7.18 -2.83 -0.65
C ASP A 88 -5.66 -2.74 -0.41
N LYS A 89 -5.00 -1.94 -1.23
CA LYS A 89 -3.57 -1.67 -1.16
C LYS A 89 -3.26 -0.32 -0.53
N SER A 90 -4.21 0.57 -0.49
CA SER A 90 -4.11 1.88 0.18
C SER A 90 -3.84 1.70 1.67
N THR A 91 -3.16 2.69 2.27
CA THR A 91 -2.98 2.73 3.73
C THR A 91 -4.28 3.18 4.39
N VAL A 92 -4.97 2.27 5.05
CA VAL A 92 -6.32 2.47 5.58
C VAL A 92 -6.44 2.04 7.03
N PRO A 93 -7.35 2.64 7.83
CA PRO A 93 -7.66 2.21 9.18
C PRO A 93 -8.21 0.78 9.25
N VAL A 94 -8.03 0.14 10.40
CA VAL A 94 -8.63 -1.16 10.69
C VAL A 94 -10.15 -1.10 10.56
N GLY A 95 -10.73 -2.08 9.86
CA GLY A 95 -12.16 -2.15 9.56
C GLY A 95 -12.55 -1.49 8.22
N THR A 96 -11.59 -1.04 7.41
CA THR A 96 -11.89 -0.51 6.08
C THR A 96 -12.36 -1.59 5.13
N ALA A 97 -11.82 -2.79 5.18
CA ALA A 97 -12.27 -3.91 4.35
C ALA A 97 -13.74 -4.29 4.63
N ASP A 98 -14.19 -4.17 5.88
CA ASP A 98 -15.61 -4.36 6.23
C ASP A 98 -16.48 -3.32 5.51
N LYS A 99 -16.09 -2.03 5.53
CA LYS A 99 -16.78 -0.94 4.83
C LYS A 99 -16.78 -1.11 3.32
N VAL A 100 -15.69 -1.59 2.75
CA VAL A 100 -15.60 -1.93 1.32
C VAL A 100 -16.57 -3.07 1.00
N SER A 101 -16.59 -4.12 1.81
CA SER A 101 -17.52 -5.25 1.65
C SER A 101 -18.98 -4.81 1.72
N GLU A 102 -19.33 -4.00 2.70
CA GLU A 102 -20.70 -3.44 2.85
C GLU A 102 -21.09 -2.58 1.64
N CYS A 103 -20.18 -1.73 1.17
CA CYS A 103 -20.38 -0.89 0.00
C CYS A 103 -20.64 -1.73 -1.26
N VAL A 104 -19.82 -2.74 -1.51
CA VAL A 104 -19.96 -3.64 -2.66
C VAL A 104 -21.27 -4.41 -2.58
N ALA A 105 -21.57 -5.01 -1.44
CA ALA A 105 -22.82 -5.77 -1.22
C ALA A 105 -24.07 -4.92 -1.44
N SER A 106 -24.07 -3.66 -0.94
CA SER A 106 -25.18 -2.72 -1.14
C SER A 106 -25.42 -2.44 -2.62
N VAL A 107 -24.38 -2.14 -3.40
CA VAL A 107 -24.50 -1.86 -4.82
C VAL A 107 -24.97 -3.08 -5.61
N LEU A 108 -24.48 -4.27 -5.29
CA LEU A 108 -24.94 -5.53 -5.94
C LEU A 108 -26.41 -5.80 -5.62
N ALA A 109 -26.85 -5.54 -4.39
CA ALA A 109 -28.26 -5.65 -4.00
C ALA A 109 -29.15 -4.65 -4.75
N GLU A 110 -28.72 -3.38 -4.88
CA GLU A 110 -29.41 -2.35 -5.68
C GLU A 110 -29.53 -2.76 -7.15
N ARG A 111 -28.52 -3.44 -7.70
CA ARG A 111 -28.54 -3.99 -9.06
C ARG A 111 -29.40 -5.27 -9.19
N GLY A 112 -29.87 -5.85 -8.10
CA GLY A 112 -30.63 -7.09 -8.09
C GLY A 112 -29.83 -8.32 -8.52
N VAL A 113 -28.51 -8.34 -8.30
CA VAL A 113 -27.61 -9.44 -8.69
C VAL A 113 -26.89 -10.03 -7.46
N ALA A 114 -26.60 -11.33 -7.52
CA ALA A 114 -25.87 -12.06 -6.49
C ALA A 114 -24.50 -12.52 -7.03
N ILE A 115 -23.60 -11.57 -7.26
CA ILE A 115 -22.24 -11.86 -7.76
C ILE A 115 -21.33 -12.03 -6.54
N PRO A 116 -20.60 -13.15 -6.43
CA PRO A 116 -19.64 -13.34 -5.33
C PRO A 116 -18.44 -12.40 -5.48
N PHE A 117 -17.88 -12.00 -4.35
CA PHE A 117 -16.64 -11.22 -4.28
C PHE A 117 -15.91 -11.52 -2.97
N ASP A 118 -14.62 -11.25 -2.96
CA ASP A 118 -13.79 -11.26 -1.75
C ASP A 118 -13.07 -9.93 -1.59
N VAL A 119 -12.87 -9.50 -0.35
CA VAL A 119 -12.07 -8.31 -0.02
C VAL A 119 -10.81 -8.74 0.70
N VAL A 120 -9.67 -8.23 0.25
CA VAL A 120 -8.34 -8.57 0.74
C VAL A 120 -7.64 -7.29 1.18
N SER A 121 -6.99 -7.32 2.34
CA SER A 121 -6.03 -6.28 2.74
C SER A 121 -4.62 -6.67 2.28
N ASN A 122 -4.00 -5.82 1.48
CA ASN A 122 -2.62 -6.03 0.99
C ASN A 122 -1.83 -4.73 1.08
N PRO A 123 -1.49 -4.27 2.29
CA PRO A 123 -0.77 -3.02 2.48
C PRO A 123 0.61 -3.03 1.80
N GLU A 124 1.05 -1.87 1.33
CA GLU A 124 2.38 -1.68 0.78
C GLU A 124 3.39 -1.23 1.85
N PHE A 125 4.67 -1.53 1.66
CA PHE A 125 5.78 -1.13 2.52
C PHE A 125 6.94 -0.56 1.70
N LEU A 126 6.60 0.19 0.66
CA LEU A 126 7.56 0.76 -0.26
C LEU A 126 8.25 1.99 0.37
N LYS A 127 9.53 2.16 0.07
CA LYS A 127 10.29 3.35 0.44
C LYS A 127 10.42 4.25 -0.78
N GLU A 128 10.08 5.52 -0.64
CA GLU A 128 10.34 6.50 -1.71
C GLU A 128 11.81 6.52 -2.09
N GLY A 129 12.08 6.56 -3.39
CA GLY A 129 13.45 6.47 -3.94
C GLY A 129 13.98 5.03 -4.08
N ALA A 130 13.29 4.03 -3.54
CA ALA A 130 13.63 2.61 -3.66
C ALA A 130 12.40 1.72 -3.98
N ALA A 131 11.26 2.31 -4.33
CA ALA A 131 9.99 1.61 -4.44
C ALA A 131 10.00 0.52 -5.52
N VAL A 132 10.67 0.71 -6.64
CA VAL A 132 10.80 -0.33 -7.68
C VAL A 132 11.57 -1.54 -7.14
N ALA A 133 12.70 -1.31 -6.46
CA ALA A 133 13.49 -2.39 -5.87
C ALA A 133 12.73 -3.11 -4.76
N ASP A 134 12.06 -2.37 -3.88
CA ASP A 134 11.25 -2.92 -2.80
C ASP A 134 10.05 -3.73 -3.34
N CYS A 135 9.43 -3.29 -4.44
CA CYS A 135 8.36 -4.03 -5.08
C CYS A 135 8.85 -5.33 -5.74
N GLN A 136 10.00 -5.28 -6.42
CA GLN A 136 10.56 -6.45 -7.12
C GLN A 136 11.23 -7.47 -6.19
N LYS A 137 11.75 -7.01 -5.05
CA LYS A 137 12.41 -7.84 -4.03
C LYS A 137 11.93 -7.43 -2.63
N PRO A 138 10.64 -7.61 -2.32
CA PRO A 138 10.07 -7.17 -1.06
C PRO A 138 10.71 -7.91 0.12
N ASP A 139 10.88 -7.22 1.24
CA ASP A 139 11.26 -7.88 2.51
C ASP A 139 10.13 -8.76 3.02
N ARG A 140 8.88 -8.34 2.78
CA ARG A 140 7.65 -9.04 3.14
C ARG A 140 6.49 -8.63 2.25
N ILE A 141 5.53 -9.54 2.08
CA ILE A 141 4.22 -9.30 1.45
C ILE A 141 3.16 -9.72 2.46
N ILE A 142 2.34 -8.78 2.90
CA ILE A 142 1.25 -9.05 3.85
C ILE A 142 -0.04 -9.24 3.07
N ILE A 143 -0.74 -10.32 3.35
CA ILE A 143 -2.06 -10.63 2.77
C ILE A 143 -3.02 -10.91 3.92
N GLY A 144 -4.04 -10.06 4.03
CA GLY A 144 -5.16 -10.24 4.96
C GLY A 144 -6.35 -10.87 4.23
N THR A 145 -6.66 -12.13 4.53
CA THR A 145 -7.82 -12.84 3.98
C THR A 145 -8.21 -14.01 4.87
N ASP A 146 -9.49 -14.29 4.96
CA ASP A 146 -10.03 -15.48 5.65
C ASP A 146 -10.44 -16.59 4.66
N SER A 147 -10.24 -16.37 3.34
CA SER A 147 -10.58 -17.31 2.28
C SER A 147 -9.34 -18.07 1.80
N PRO A 148 -9.25 -19.41 2.02
CA PRO A 148 -8.13 -20.21 1.51
C PRO A 148 -8.00 -20.18 -0.01
N ALA A 149 -9.11 -20.09 -0.74
CA ALA A 149 -9.10 -20.00 -2.19
C ALA A 149 -8.50 -18.66 -2.68
N VAL A 150 -8.76 -17.58 -1.96
CA VAL A 150 -8.19 -16.25 -2.25
C VAL A 150 -6.73 -16.22 -1.87
N GLU A 151 -6.34 -16.80 -0.73
CA GLU A 151 -4.94 -16.96 -0.35
C GLU A 151 -4.13 -17.62 -1.47
N GLU A 152 -4.62 -18.74 -2.02
CA GLU A 152 -3.96 -19.45 -3.13
C GLU A 152 -3.78 -18.52 -4.35
N LYS A 153 -4.81 -17.76 -4.73
CA LYS A 153 -4.72 -16.81 -5.85
C LYS A 153 -3.73 -15.69 -5.60
N MET A 154 -3.67 -15.17 -4.38
CA MET A 154 -2.68 -14.16 -4.02
C MET A 154 -1.25 -14.72 -3.99
N ARG A 155 -1.08 -15.98 -3.56
CA ARG A 155 0.20 -16.70 -3.66
C ARG A 155 0.66 -16.87 -5.11
N GLU A 156 -0.25 -17.27 -6.01
CA GLU A 156 0.04 -17.36 -7.45
C GLU A 156 0.46 -16.00 -8.02
N LEU A 157 -0.27 -14.93 -7.68
CA LEU A 157 0.03 -13.56 -8.13
C LEU A 157 1.42 -13.09 -7.71
N TYR A 158 1.78 -13.36 -6.45
CA TYR A 158 3.05 -12.91 -5.88
C TYR A 158 4.21 -13.92 -6.04
N ALA A 159 3.97 -15.09 -6.64
CA ALA A 159 5.01 -16.12 -6.85
C ALA A 159 6.28 -15.60 -7.54
N PRO A 160 6.21 -14.71 -8.57
CA PRO A 160 7.42 -14.16 -9.20
C PRO A 160 8.32 -13.37 -8.25
N PHE A 161 7.77 -12.84 -7.15
CA PHE A 161 8.49 -12.04 -6.15
C PHE A 161 9.03 -12.88 -4.99
N ASN A 162 8.62 -14.16 -4.90
CA ASN A 162 8.95 -15.11 -3.82
C ASN A 162 10.01 -16.16 -4.22
N ARG A 163 10.91 -15.87 -5.15
CA ARG A 163 11.76 -16.87 -5.81
C ARG A 163 12.73 -17.62 -4.87
N ASN A 164 13.26 -16.97 -3.87
CA ASN A 164 14.34 -17.53 -3.03
C ASN A 164 13.92 -17.80 -1.57
N HIS A 165 12.93 -17.12 -1.05
CA HIS A 165 12.41 -17.25 0.31
C HIS A 165 10.93 -16.93 0.33
N GLU A 166 10.16 -17.66 1.15
CA GLU A 166 8.77 -17.33 1.44
C GLU A 166 8.72 -15.97 2.17
N ARG A 167 8.21 -14.96 1.47
CA ARG A 167 8.07 -13.59 1.99
C ARG A 167 6.62 -13.20 2.22
N LEU A 168 5.70 -14.08 1.79
CA LEU A 168 4.29 -13.86 1.91
C LEU A 168 3.81 -14.34 3.27
N ILE A 169 3.27 -13.41 4.04
CA ILE A 169 2.71 -13.63 5.37
C ILE A 169 1.20 -13.45 5.26
N VAL A 170 0.46 -14.51 5.50
CA VAL A 170 -1.01 -14.49 5.50
C VAL A 170 -1.52 -14.36 6.92
N MET A 171 -2.52 -13.53 7.10
CA MET A 171 -3.19 -13.28 8.37
C MET A 171 -4.65 -12.86 8.13
N ASP A 172 -5.43 -12.71 9.19
CA ASP A 172 -6.75 -12.11 9.07
C ASP A 172 -6.70 -10.66 8.57
N VAL A 173 -7.81 -10.21 8.01
CA VAL A 173 -7.89 -8.91 7.34
C VAL A 173 -7.53 -7.75 8.27
N ARG A 174 -8.07 -7.75 9.50
CA ARG A 174 -7.86 -6.66 10.47
C ARG A 174 -6.40 -6.60 10.97
N SER A 175 -5.78 -7.76 11.16
CA SER A 175 -4.35 -7.84 11.50
C SER A 175 -3.47 -7.29 10.38
N ALA A 176 -3.82 -7.55 9.11
CA ALA A 176 -3.09 -7.00 7.97
C ALA A 176 -3.20 -5.47 7.90
N GLU A 177 -4.41 -4.93 8.08
CA GLU A 177 -4.63 -3.46 8.15
C GLU A 177 -3.82 -2.85 9.30
N LEU A 178 -3.88 -3.45 10.51
CA LEU A 178 -3.14 -2.93 11.67
C LEU A 178 -1.63 -3.01 11.47
N THR A 179 -1.12 -4.04 10.80
CA THR A 179 0.33 -4.25 10.59
C THR A 179 0.97 -3.05 9.90
N LYS A 180 0.31 -2.45 8.92
CA LYS A 180 0.82 -1.24 8.23
C LYS A 180 0.94 -0.07 9.19
N TYR A 181 -0.11 0.21 9.95
CA TYR A 181 -0.10 1.30 10.93
C TYR A 181 0.95 1.07 12.02
N ALA A 182 0.98 -0.13 12.58
CA ALA A 182 1.95 -0.47 13.63
C ALA A 182 3.40 -0.30 13.14
N ALA A 183 3.71 -0.73 11.92
CA ALA A 183 5.03 -0.54 11.32
C ALA A 183 5.38 0.94 11.17
N ASN A 184 4.48 1.76 10.60
CA ASN A 184 4.71 3.18 10.42
C ASN A 184 4.83 3.92 11.77
N CYS A 185 3.98 3.61 12.74
CA CYS A 185 4.05 4.17 14.09
C CYS A 185 5.37 3.82 14.80
N MET A 186 5.86 2.58 14.64
CA MET A 186 7.15 2.18 15.21
C MET A 186 8.30 3.00 14.62
N LEU A 187 8.32 3.20 13.30
CA LEU A 187 9.35 4.01 12.65
C LEU A 187 9.28 5.48 13.10
N ALA A 188 8.08 6.05 13.15
CA ALA A 188 7.87 7.42 13.65
C ALA A 188 8.31 7.56 15.11
N THR A 189 8.02 6.58 15.97
CA THR A 189 8.43 6.55 17.36
C THR A 189 9.95 6.55 17.51
N LYS A 190 10.67 5.79 16.68
CA LYS A 190 12.15 5.79 16.69
C LYS A 190 12.72 7.15 16.37
N ILE A 191 12.16 7.86 15.38
CA ILE A 191 12.58 9.22 15.01
C ILE A 191 12.29 10.20 16.16
N SER A 192 11.08 10.15 16.72
CA SER A 192 10.68 11.02 17.84
C SER A 192 11.55 10.79 19.07
N PHE A 193 11.83 9.52 19.41
CA PHE A 193 12.74 9.17 20.50
C PHE A 193 14.14 9.79 20.29
N MET A 194 14.69 9.71 19.08
CA MET A 194 16.00 10.29 18.80
C MET A 194 15.99 11.82 18.86
N ASN A 195 14.88 12.47 18.52
CA ASN A 195 14.75 13.92 18.69
C ASN A 195 14.75 14.31 20.18
N GLU A 196 14.09 13.56 21.05
CA GLU A 196 14.16 13.77 22.50
C GLU A 196 15.60 13.58 23.04
N ILE A 197 16.29 12.52 22.56
CA ILE A 197 17.69 12.28 22.92
C ILE A 197 18.60 13.41 22.41
N ALA A 198 18.35 13.98 21.22
CA ALA A 198 19.11 15.12 20.70
C ALA A 198 18.95 16.36 21.59
N ASN A 199 17.71 16.70 21.98
CA ASN A 199 17.42 17.78 22.88
C ASN A 199 18.09 17.59 24.28
N LEU A 200 18.10 16.37 24.78
CA LEU A 200 18.75 16.04 26.05
C LEU A 200 20.27 16.13 25.93
N ALA A 201 20.86 15.59 24.85
CA ALA A 201 22.31 15.67 24.61
C ALA A 201 22.82 17.11 24.54
N GLU A 202 22.08 18.00 23.87
CA GLU A 202 22.41 19.41 23.80
C GLU A 202 22.49 20.03 25.21
N ARG A 203 21.52 19.74 26.09
CA ARG A 203 21.48 20.27 27.47
C ARG A 203 22.59 19.69 28.36
N LEU A 204 23.03 18.48 28.08
CA LEU A 204 24.07 17.77 28.86
C LEU A 204 25.49 17.97 28.29
N GLY A 205 25.64 18.67 27.15
CA GLY A 205 26.91 18.79 26.46
C GLY A 205 27.43 17.52 25.81
N ALA A 206 26.54 16.60 25.52
CA ALA A 206 26.85 15.34 24.83
C ALA A 206 26.71 15.45 23.31
N ASP A 207 27.47 14.68 22.57
CA ASP A 207 27.38 14.57 21.11
C ASP A 207 26.33 13.51 20.74
N VAL A 208 25.19 13.94 20.19
CA VAL A 208 24.07 13.04 19.82
C VAL A 208 24.49 12.02 18.78
N GLU A 209 25.42 12.35 17.88
CA GLU A 209 25.87 11.41 16.86
C GLU A 209 26.66 10.25 17.47
N LYS A 210 27.48 10.52 18.47
CA LYS A 210 28.19 9.47 19.24
C LYS A 210 27.22 8.63 20.05
N VAL A 211 26.19 9.24 20.63
CA VAL A 211 25.11 8.51 21.33
C VAL A 211 24.39 7.60 20.35
N ARG A 212 24.00 8.14 19.16
CA ARG A 212 23.36 7.35 18.10
C ARG A 212 24.20 6.16 17.67
N GLN A 213 25.51 6.36 17.45
CA GLN A 213 26.44 5.28 17.11
C GLN A 213 26.52 4.25 18.23
N GLY A 214 26.59 4.68 19.47
CA GLY A 214 26.64 3.80 20.63
C GLY A 214 25.40 2.91 20.75
N ILE A 215 24.20 3.49 20.73
CA ILE A 215 22.97 2.71 20.85
C ILE A 215 22.67 1.88 19.59
N GLY A 216 23.00 2.40 18.40
CA GLY A 216 22.77 1.70 17.13
C GLY A 216 23.64 0.46 16.94
N SER A 217 24.77 0.37 17.67
CA SER A 217 25.65 -0.82 17.67
C SER A 217 25.03 -2.04 18.37
N ASP A 218 23.98 -1.83 19.19
CA ASP A 218 23.21 -2.94 19.75
C ASP A 218 22.30 -3.53 18.65
N PRO A 219 22.46 -4.83 18.28
CA PRO A 219 21.66 -5.45 17.23
C PRO A 219 20.14 -5.48 17.52
N ARG A 220 19.74 -5.32 18.77
CA ARG A 220 18.32 -5.22 19.16
C ARG A 220 17.69 -3.87 18.76
N ILE A 221 18.51 -2.82 18.60
CA ILE A 221 18.12 -1.47 18.23
C ILE A 221 18.39 -1.24 16.73
N GLY A 222 19.63 -1.44 16.30
CA GLY A 222 20.10 -1.19 14.93
C GLY A 222 20.14 0.29 14.57
N TYR A 223 20.73 0.61 13.43
CA TYR A 223 20.93 1.99 12.97
C TYR A 223 19.75 2.60 12.23
N SER A 224 18.77 1.79 11.81
CA SER A 224 17.66 2.26 10.98
C SER A 224 16.68 3.11 11.78
N PHE A 225 16.33 4.27 11.24
CA PHE A 225 15.35 5.22 11.81
C PHE A 225 15.71 5.82 13.18
N ILE A 226 16.98 5.81 13.57
CA ILE A 226 17.47 6.47 14.76
C ILE A 226 18.31 7.72 14.43
N TYR A 227 17.85 8.51 13.47
CA TYR A 227 18.45 9.79 13.10
C TYR A 227 17.58 10.92 13.64
N PRO A 228 18.15 11.87 14.44
CA PRO A 228 17.43 13.08 14.80
C PRO A 228 17.25 13.97 13.57
N GLY A 229 16.12 14.65 13.47
CA GLY A 229 15.81 15.50 12.33
C GLY A 229 14.48 16.23 12.48
N CYS A 230 13.89 16.69 11.37
CA CYS A 230 12.64 17.49 11.38
C CYS A 230 11.40 16.72 11.90
N GLY A 231 11.57 15.47 12.30
CA GLY A 231 10.49 14.59 12.70
C GLY A 231 9.96 13.77 11.52
N TYR A 232 8.87 13.05 11.77
CA TYR A 232 8.19 12.32 10.73
C TYR A 232 7.48 13.29 9.78
N GLY A 233 7.98 13.38 8.55
CA GLY A 233 7.43 14.30 7.55
C GLY A 233 6.23 13.74 6.77
N GLY A 234 5.95 12.47 6.94
CA GLY A 234 4.99 11.76 6.11
C GLY A 234 5.45 11.61 4.64
N SER A 235 4.77 10.82 3.90
CA SER A 235 4.91 10.69 2.45
C SER A 235 3.78 11.40 1.75
#